data_38454f5f011dc88edff163671569bdfe
#
_entry.id   38454f5f011dc88edff163671569bdfe
#
_cell.length_a   1.000
_cell.length_b   1.000
_cell.length_c   1.000
_cell.angle_alpha   90.00
_cell.angle_beta   90.00
_cell.angle_gamma   90.00
#
_symmetry.space_group_name_H-M   'P 1'
#
loop_
_entity.id
_entity.type
_entity.pdbx_description
1 polymer ?
#
loop_
_entity_poly.entity_id
_entity_poly.type
_entity_poly.pdbx_seq_one_letter_code
_entity_poly.pdbx_strand_id
1 'polypeptide(L)'
;MEKLMYVMLIEKSKTYNKLTKKAVTEHVENIRKLDDEGKLEICGVFKGYPGMAGMYILKTDSREEAEELCKMEPLVIGGYATY
;
A
#
# COMPACT_ATOMS: atom_id res chain seq x y z
N MET A 1 -19.69 -16.31 8.66
CA MET A 1 -18.85 -15.57 9.61
C MET A 1 -18.11 -14.47 8.91
N GLU A 2 -18.20 -13.26 9.43
CA GLU A 2 -17.52 -12.10 8.85
C GLU A 2 -16.05 -12.12 9.23
N LYS A 3 -15.22 -11.70 8.29
CA LYS A 3 -13.78 -11.53 8.54
C LYS A 3 -13.47 -10.04 8.62
N LEU A 4 -12.57 -9.69 9.54
CA LEU A 4 -12.07 -8.32 9.59
C LEU A 4 -11.03 -8.15 8.48
N MET A 5 -11.18 -7.07 7.76
CA MET A 5 -10.21 -6.66 6.73
C MET A 5 -9.81 -5.23 6.98
N TYR A 6 -8.57 -4.91 6.65
CA TYR A 6 -8.05 -3.57 6.84
C TYR A 6 -7.75 -2.97 5.48
N VAL A 7 -8.26 -1.77 5.25
CA VAL A 7 -8.04 -1.05 4.00
C VAL A 7 -7.00 0.01 4.23
N MET A 8 -5.92 -0.04 3.45
CA MET A 8 -4.92 1.01 3.40
C MET A 8 -5.21 1.88 2.20
N LEU A 9 -5.62 3.11 2.43
CA LEU A 9 -5.82 4.09 1.37
C LEU A 9 -4.52 4.85 1.17
N ILE A 10 -4.00 4.87 -0.06
CA ILE A 10 -2.72 5.48 -0.38
C ILE A 10 -2.97 6.84 -1.00
N GLU A 11 -2.56 7.90 -0.29
CA GLU A 11 -2.67 9.27 -0.76
C GLU A 11 -1.35 9.72 -1.38
N LYS A 12 -1.44 10.47 -2.47
CA LYS A 12 -0.27 11.07 -3.10
C LYS A 12 0.25 12.21 -2.24
N SER A 13 1.54 12.19 -1.93
CA SER A 13 2.20 13.32 -1.28
C SER A 13 2.61 14.36 -2.32
N LYS A 14 3.19 15.47 -1.86
CA LYS A 14 3.68 16.54 -2.76
C LYS A 14 4.80 16.05 -3.68
N THR A 15 5.49 14.98 -3.32
CA THR A 15 6.61 14.44 -4.09
C THR A 15 6.24 13.20 -4.91
N TYR A 16 4.96 12.86 -4.97
CA TYR A 16 4.51 11.68 -5.70
C TYR A 16 4.95 11.70 -7.18
N ASN A 17 4.92 12.87 -7.79
CA ASN A 17 5.34 13.03 -9.19
C ASN A 17 6.86 12.91 -9.39
N LYS A 18 7.62 12.77 -8.31
CA LYS A 18 9.07 12.56 -8.36
C LYS A 18 9.45 11.10 -8.12
N LEU A 19 8.48 10.19 -8.19
CA LEU A 19 8.72 8.77 -8.05
C LEU A 19 9.81 8.30 -8.99
N THR A 20 10.78 7.57 -8.43
CA THR A 20 11.86 6.98 -9.21
C THR A 20 11.48 5.58 -9.66
N LYS A 21 12.15 5.11 -10.69
CA LYS A 21 11.98 3.74 -11.17
C LYS A 21 12.31 2.72 -10.06
N LYS A 22 13.32 3.02 -9.26
CA LYS A 22 13.72 2.18 -8.13
C LYS A 22 12.59 2.08 -7.10
N ALA A 23 11.97 3.20 -6.74
CA ALA A 23 10.86 3.20 -5.78
C ALA A 23 9.67 2.40 -6.30
N VAL A 24 9.35 2.50 -7.58
CA VAL A 24 8.27 1.73 -8.19
C VAL A 24 8.60 0.24 -8.16
N THR A 25 9.83 -0.13 -8.46
CA THR A 25 10.27 -1.53 -8.41
C THR A 25 10.14 -2.10 -7.01
N GLU A 26 10.59 -1.36 -6.00
CA GLU A 26 10.49 -1.79 -4.60
C GLU A 26 9.02 -1.94 -4.17
N HIS A 27 8.16 -1.04 -4.63
CA HIS A 27 6.74 -1.08 -4.39
C HIS A 27 6.11 -2.37 -4.95
N VAL A 28 6.42 -2.71 -6.21
CA VAL A 28 5.93 -3.93 -6.85
C VAL A 28 6.44 -5.18 -6.14
N GLU A 29 7.70 -5.20 -5.75
CA GLU A 29 8.28 -6.31 -5.00
C GLU A 29 7.60 -6.50 -3.65
N ASN A 30 7.26 -5.40 -2.97
CA ASN A 30 6.54 -5.47 -1.71
C ASN A 30 5.15 -6.06 -1.88
N ILE A 31 4.45 -5.70 -2.96
CA ILE A 31 3.14 -6.28 -3.27
C ILE A 31 3.24 -7.79 -3.45
N ARG A 32 4.23 -8.25 -4.21
CA ARG A 32 4.46 -9.68 -4.42
C ARG A 32 4.75 -10.41 -3.13
N LYS A 33 5.56 -9.79 -2.27
CA LYS A 33 5.88 -10.36 -0.96
C LYS A 33 4.64 -10.53 -0.10
N LEU A 34 3.80 -9.49 -0.03
CA LEU A 34 2.56 -9.54 0.74
C LEU A 34 1.61 -10.60 0.20
N ASP A 35 1.52 -10.72 -1.11
CA ASP A 35 0.68 -11.72 -1.75
C ASP A 35 1.18 -13.13 -1.45
N ASP A 36 2.50 -13.35 -1.58
CA ASP A 36 3.12 -14.65 -1.29
C ASP A 36 2.94 -15.06 0.16
N GLU A 37 2.93 -14.08 1.08
CA GLU A 37 2.73 -14.33 2.52
C GLU A 37 1.25 -14.47 2.90
N GLY A 38 0.34 -14.34 1.95
CA GLY A 38 -1.09 -14.46 2.20
C GLY A 38 -1.68 -13.27 2.95
N LYS A 39 -1.01 -12.11 2.92
CA LYS A 39 -1.41 -10.92 3.65
C LYS A 39 -2.14 -9.89 2.81
N LEU A 40 -2.32 -10.17 1.54
CA LEU A 40 -2.96 -9.26 0.60
C LEU A 40 -4.18 -9.93 -0.03
N GLU A 41 -5.35 -9.32 0.14
CA GLU A 41 -6.56 -9.77 -0.55
C GLU A 41 -6.60 -9.22 -1.96
N ILE A 42 -6.42 -7.92 -2.07
CA ILE A 42 -6.43 -7.24 -3.37
C ILE A 42 -5.70 -5.90 -3.21
N CYS A 43 -5.11 -5.43 -4.29
CA CYS A 43 -4.60 -4.06 -4.36
C CYS A 43 -4.89 -3.51 -5.76
N GLY A 44 -4.90 -2.20 -5.87
CA GLY A 44 -5.13 -1.57 -7.14
C GLY A 44 -4.84 -0.08 -7.11
N VAL A 45 -4.79 0.49 -8.31
CA VAL A 45 -4.60 1.93 -8.48
C VAL A 45 -5.94 2.59 -8.76
N PHE A 46 -6.09 3.83 -8.29
CA PHE A 46 -7.27 4.63 -8.59
C PHE A 46 -7.04 5.41 -9.88
N LYS A 47 -8.05 5.41 -10.72
CA LYS A 47 -8.03 6.18 -11.95
C LYS A 47 -9.05 7.32 -11.84
N GLY A 48 -8.63 8.53 -12.20
CA GLY A 48 -9.52 9.68 -12.16
C GLY A 48 -9.86 10.17 -10.77
N TYR A 49 -9.01 9.87 -9.81
CA TYR A 49 -9.22 10.28 -8.42
C TYR A 49 -8.01 11.13 -7.99
N PRO A 50 -8.09 12.45 -8.14
CA PRO A 50 -6.97 13.33 -7.78
C PRO A 50 -6.58 13.18 -6.32
N GLY A 51 -5.28 13.14 -6.05
CA GLY A 51 -4.76 13.04 -4.70
C GLY A 51 -4.71 11.63 -4.12
N MET A 52 -5.37 10.66 -4.75
CA MET A 52 -5.36 9.27 -4.28
C MET A 52 -4.64 8.38 -5.28
N ALA A 53 -3.70 7.57 -4.80
CA ALA A 53 -2.92 6.68 -5.67
C ALA A 53 -3.58 5.31 -5.83
N GLY A 54 -4.08 4.74 -4.75
CA GLY A 54 -4.65 3.42 -4.79
C GLY A 54 -5.00 2.91 -3.41
N MET A 55 -5.16 1.59 -3.30
CA MET A 55 -5.45 0.96 -2.01
C MET A 55 -4.94 -0.47 -1.94
N TYR A 56 -4.74 -0.94 -0.72
CA TYR A 56 -4.56 -2.35 -0.40
C TYR A 56 -5.71 -2.79 0.50
N ILE A 57 -6.20 -4.01 0.29
CA ILE A 57 -7.02 -4.69 1.28
C ILE A 57 -6.15 -5.76 1.89
N LEU A 58 -5.84 -5.61 3.17
CA LEU A 58 -4.89 -6.45 3.89
C LEU A 58 -5.62 -7.55 4.66
N LYS A 59 -5.07 -8.74 4.62
CA LYS A 59 -5.54 -9.89 5.41
C LYS A 59 -4.57 -10.07 6.57
N THR A 60 -4.90 -9.49 7.71
CA THR A 60 -4.09 -9.59 8.92
C THR A 60 -4.97 -9.95 10.10
N ASP A 61 -4.37 -10.49 11.14
CA ASP A 61 -5.10 -10.90 12.34
C ASP A 61 -5.35 -9.73 13.29
N SER A 62 -4.64 -8.64 13.12
CA SER A 62 -4.76 -7.49 14.01
C SER A 62 -4.54 -6.19 13.28
N ARG A 63 -5.08 -5.11 13.85
CA ARG A 63 -4.86 -3.75 13.37
C ARG A 63 -3.37 -3.38 13.46
N GLU A 64 -2.70 -3.81 14.52
CA GLU A 64 -1.28 -3.53 14.74
C GLU A 64 -0.43 -4.09 13.61
N GLU A 65 -0.71 -5.32 13.19
CA GLU A 65 -0.01 -5.91 12.05
C GLU A 65 -0.30 -5.13 10.76
N ALA A 66 -1.54 -4.74 10.53
CA ALA A 66 -1.91 -3.96 9.36
C ALA A 66 -1.16 -2.63 9.34
N GLU A 67 -1.07 -1.94 10.49
CA GLU A 67 -0.30 -0.69 10.61
C GLU A 67 1.17 -0.90 10.28
N GLU A 68 1.77 -1.97 10.77
CA GLU A 68 3.17 -2.26 10.46
C GLU A 68 3.39 -2.47 8.97
N LEU A 69 2.47 -3.17 8.31
CA LEU A 69 2.56 -3.37 6.87
C LEU A 69 2.41 -2.04 6.10
N CYS A 70 1.54 -1.16 6.56
CA CYS A 70 1.38 0.16 5.96
C CYS A 70 2.67 0.98 6.06
N LYS A 71 3.33 0.95 7.21
CA LYS A 71 4.57 1.69 7.44
C LYS A 71 5.73 1.17 6.60
N MET A 72 5.69 -0.08 6.19
CA MET A 72 6.75 -0.71 5.42
C MET A 72 6.57 -0.57 3.91
N GLU A 73 5.49 0.04 3.46
CA GLU A 73 5.26 0.27 2.05
C GLU A 73 6.32 1.22 1.48
N PRO A 74 7.06 0.81 0.42
CA PRO A 74 8.17 1.62 -0.09
C PRO A 74 7.82 3.03 -0.50
N LEU A 75 6.62 3.28 -1.02
CA LEU A 75 6.19 4.63 -1.37
C LEU A 75 6.01 5.50 -0.13
N VAL A 76 5.60 4.90 0.99
CA VAL A 76 5.46 5.59 2.26
C VAL A 76 6.84 5.87 2.86
N ILE A 77 7.72 4.87 2.86
CA ILE A 77 9.09 5.02 3.37
C ILE A 77 9.81 6.13 2.61
N GLY A 78 9.65 6.19 1.29
CA GLY A 78 10.29 7.19 0.45
C GLY A 78 9.67 8.57 0.50
N GLY A 79 8.55 8.74 1.20
CA GLY A 79 7.87 10.03 1.30
C GLY A 79 7.01 10.39 0.09
N TYR A 80 6.82 9.47 -0.84
CA TYR A 80 6.02 9.71 -2.05
C TYR A 80 4.53 9.61 -1.80
N ALA A 81 4.15 8.89 -0.76
CA ALA A 81 2.75 8.68 -0.42
C ALA A 81 2.57 8.65 1.10
N THR A 82 1.32 8.83 1.52
CA THR A 82 0.89 8.67 2.91
C THR A 82 -0.30 7.73 2.94
N TYR A 83 -0.72 7.37 4.12
CA TYR A 83 -1.92 6.53 4.26
C TYR A 83 -2.79 6.98 5.42
#